data_a03b2c29f184c08f3096894593083cac
#
_entry.id   a03b2c29f184c08f3096894593083cac
#
_cell.length_a   1.000
_cell.length_b   1.000
_cell.length_c   1.000
_cell.angle_alpha   90.00
_cell.angle_beta   90.00
_cell.angle_gamma   90.00
#
_symmetry.space_group_name_H-M   'P 1'
#
loop_
_entity.id
_entity.type
_entity.pdbx_description
1 polymer ?
#
loop_
_entity_poly.entity_id
_entity_poly.type
_entity_poly.pdbx_seq_one_letter_code
_entity_poly.pdbx_strand_id
1 'polypeptide(L)'
;MGLPTLLRKGALLPGMGEKQADLDKYIAVNYILEWFDKRINNPNDVKSVNDRIMVIESATGSGKSTTLPTEIYLKFNKQLRGNIIVTQPRVLTTISIPNTIANIDSYKKENRSDGYGIEFGKNIGYATKEYVKKPLEKGILFCTIGVLLQYLKNMDREVFLKKYRIIMLDEAHDRSLNLDVIFYYMKQLFDTSLITECPFLVIMSATLDVNKYAKYFKTKTIFKVTGTSYPIQDIYLKYDVENVVSSTIETIKKIHLDNSTDDISSS
;
A
#
# COMPACT_ATOMS: atom_id res chain seq x y z
N MET A 1 5.19 -4.38 -29.98
CA MET A 1 5.82 -5.44 -29.16
C MET A 1 5.18 -5.40 -27.80
N GLY A 2 4.44 -6.45 -27.46
CA GLY A 2 3.62 -6.52 -26.25
C GLY A 2 4.49 -6.63 -25.01
N LEU A 3 4.11 -5.91 -23.94
CA LEU A 3 4.63 -6.11 -22.60
C LEU A 3 4.40 -7.57 -22.18
N PRO A 4 5.38 -8.23 -21.58
CA PRO A 4 5.21 -9.61 -21.16
C PRO A 4 4.16 -9.70 -20.05
N THR A 5 3.13 -10.46 -20.33
CA THR A 5 2.22 -11.02 -19.33
C THR A 5 3.03 -12.06 -18.54
N LEU A 6 3.88 -11.60 -17.63
CA LEU A 6 4.71 -12.45 -16.81
C LEU A 6 4.09 -12.63 -15.44
N LEU A 7 3.11 -13.50 -15.38
CA LEU A 7 2.86 -14.36 -14.24
C LEU A 7 2.36 -15.71 -14.79
N ARG A 8 3.29 -16.51 -15.33
CA ARG A 8 3.03 -17.93 -15.52
C ARG A 8 2.90 -18.56 -14.14
N LYS A 9 1.80 -19.28 -13.94
CA LYS A 9 1.57 -20.17 -12.80
C LYS A 9 2.81 -21.07 -12.64
N GLY A 10 3.63 -20.79 -11.63
CA GLY A 10 4.64 -21.75 -11.17
C GLY A 10 3.91 -22.90 -10.48
N ALA A 11 4.18 -24.11 -10.90
CA ALA A 11 3.69 -25.31 -10.19
C ALA A 11 4.28 -25.33 -8.78
N LEU A 12 3.41 -25.33 -7.77
CA LEU A 12 3.78 -25.45 -6.37
C LEU A 12 4.39 -26.84 -6.14
N LEU A 13 5.62 -26.88 -5.66
CA LEU A 13 6.22 -28.09 -5.13
C LEU A 13 5.66 -28.35 -3.73
N PRO A 14 5.31 -29.60 -3.36
CA PRO A 14 4.78 -29.91 -2.04
C PRO A 14 5.79 -29.56 -0.93
N GLY A 15 5.38 -28.79 0.08
CA GLY A 15 6.19 -28.42 1.23
C GLY A 15 6.80 -26.99 1.23
N MET A 16 6.48 -26.12 0.26
CA MET A 16 7.06 -24.77 0.15
C MET A 16 6.06 -23.60 0.37
N GLY A 17 4.90 -23.85 0.99
CA GLY A 17 3.79 -22.86 1.00
C GLY A 17 4.14 -21.47 1.50
N GLU A 18 4.76 -21.32 2.67
CA GLU A 18 5.03 -20.02 3.26
C GLU A 18 6.23 -19.29 2.63
N LYS A 19 7.33 -20.00 2.37
CA LYS A 19 8.53 -19.42 1.75
C LYS A 19 8.29 -18.97 0.30
N GLN A 20 7.42 -19.66 -0.44
CA GLN A 20 7.11 -19.30 -1.82
C GLN A 20 6.25 -18.02 -1.91
N ALA A 21 5.32 -17.83 -0.99
CA ALA A 21 4.48 -16.64 -0.94
C ALA A 21 5.24 -15.38 -0.57
N ASP A 22 6.19 -15.47 0.35
CA ASP A 22 7.10 -14.37 0.63
C ASP A 22 7.98 -14.06 -0.57
N LEU A 23 8.44 -15.07 -1.30
CA LEU A 23 9.22 -14.90 -2.51
C LEU A 23 8.42 -14.19 -3.60
N ASP A 24 7.17 -14.57 -3.84
CA ASP A 24 6.29 -13.93 -4.82
C ASP A 24 6.00 -12.47 -4.48
N LYS A 25 5.84 -12.16 -3.20
CA LYS A 25 5.70 -10.79 -2.69
C LYS A 25 6.95 -9.95 -2.93
N TYR A 26 8.13 -10.47 -2.64
CA TYR A 26 9.41 -9.79 -2.89
C TYR A 26 9.66 -9.57 -4.37
N ILE A 27 9.35 -10.56 -5.21
CA ILE A 27 9.46 -10.45 -6.67
C ILE A 27 8.56 -9.32 -7.19
N ALA A 28 7.30 -9.24 -6.74
CA ALA A 28 6.37 -8.20 -7.16
C ALA A 28 6.84 -6.80 -6.72
N VAL A 29 7.34 -6.65 -5.49
CA VAL A 29 7.91 -5.39 -5.00
C VAL A 29 9.11 -4.97 -5.84
N ASN A 30 10.02 -5.89 -6.19
CA ASN A 30 11.18 -5.59 -7.03
C ASN A 30 10.79 -5.08 -8.42
N TYR A 31 9.80 -5.70 -9.09
CA TYR A 31 9.30 -5.20 -10.37
C TYR A 31 8.69 -3.80 -10.28
N ILE A 32 7.98 -3.50 -9.20
CA ILE A 32 7.44 -2.18 -8.95
C ILE A 32 8.58 -1.16 -8.72
N LEU A 33 9.59 -1.54 -7.94
CA LEU A 33 10.77 -0.70 -7.72
C LEU A 33 11.57 -0.45 -9.01
N GLU A 34 11.70 -1.44 -9.90
CA GLU A 34 12.30 -1.26 -11.22
C GLU A 34 11.48 -0.32 -12.10
N TRP A 35 10.15 -0.38 -12.01
CA TRP A 35 9.27 0.52 -12.75
C TRP A 35 9.49 1.99 -12.31
N PHE A 36 9.64 2.23 -10.99
CA PHE A 36 9.98 3.54 -10.45
C PHE A 36 11.39 3.98 -10.88
N ASP A 37 12.36 3.08 -10.78
CA ASP A 37 13.76 3.34 -11.11
C ASP A 37 13.92 3.88 -12.54
N LYS A 38 13.31 3.19 -13.51
CA LYS A 38 13.31 3.60 -14.90
C LYS A 38 12.73 5.00 -15.13
N ARG A 39 11.77 5.44 -14.31
CA ARG A 39 11.06 6.72 -14.48
C ARG A 39 11.62 7.86 -13.64
N ILE A 40 12.22 7.54 -12.53
CA ILE A 40 12.87 8.54 -11.65
C ILE A 40 14.26 8.88 -12.20
N ASN A 41 15.03 7.87 -12.59
CA ASN A 41 16.40 8.05 -13.06
C ASN A 41 16.51 8.34 -14.57
N ASN A 42 15.51 7.96 -15.36
CA ASN A 42 15.43 8.24 -16.79
C ASN A 42 14.13 9.01 -17.14
N PRO A 43 14.00 10.29 -16.80
CA PRO A 43 12.77 11.05 -17.05
C PRO A 43 12.38 11.13 -18.53
N ASN A 44 13.32 10.94 -19.46
CA ASN A 44 13.06 10.93 -20.89
C ASN A 44 12.26 9.70 -21.37
N ASP A 45 12.20 8.64 -20.56
CA ASP A 45 11.37 7.46 -20.84
C ASP A 45 9.89 7.67 -20.51
N VAL A 46 9.58 8.74 -19.78
CA VAL A 46 8.21 9.14 -19.45
C VAL A 46 7.67 10.03 -20.57
N LYS A 47 6.93 9.44 -21.50
CA LYS A 47 6.40 10.13 -22.69
C LYS A 47 5.05 10.78 -22.47
N SER A 48 4.33 10.34 -21.45
CA SER A 48 3.01 10.87 -21.10
C SER A 48 2.80 10.87 -19.58
N VAL A 49 1.87 11.67 -19.10
CA VAL A 49 1.47 11.66 -17.68
C VAL A 49 0.94 10.27 -17.26
N ASN A 50 0.36 9.51 -18.18
CA ASN A 50 -0.17 8.18 -17.92
C ASN A 50 0.94 7.15 -17.57
N ASP A 51 2.17 7.41 -18.00
CA ASP A 51 3.33 6.60 -17.66
C ASP A 51 3.76 6.76 -16.20
N ARG A 52 3.21 7.76 -15.48
CA ARG A 52 3.40 7.97 -14.05
C ARG A 52 2.31 7.34 -13.19
N ILE A 53 1.39 6.58 -13.81
CA ILE A 53 0.25 6.00 -13.13
C ILE A 53 0.33 4.49 -13.20
N MET A 54 0.23 3.83 -12.03
CA MET A 54 0.10 2.39 -11.95
C MET A 54 -1.11 1.97 -11.12
N VAL A 55 -1.66 0.82 -11.46
CA VAL A 55 -2.71 0.16 -10.70
C VAL A 55 -2.18 -1.17 -10.18
N ILE A 56 -2.39 -1.45 -8.90
CA ILE A 56 -1.95 -2.67 -8.25
C ILE A 56 -3.18 -3.44 -7.78
N GLU A 57 -3.37 -4.64 -8.31
CA GLU A 57 -4.30 -5.64 -7.79
C GLU A 57 -3.55 -6.52 -6.79
N SER A 58 -4.02 -6.55 -5.56
CA SER A 58 -3.30 -7.27 -4.51
C SER A 58 -4.26 -7.68 -3.40
N ALA A 59 -4.21 -8.93 -3.01
CA ALA A 59 -5.00 -9.46 -1.91
C ALA A 59 -4.73 -8.70 -0.59
N THR A 60 -5.69 -8.73 0.32
CA THR A 60 -5.53 -8.22 1.68
C THR A 60 -4.39 -8.98 2.38
N GLY A 61 -3.57 -8.29 3.17
CA GLY A 61 -2.44 -8.90 3.87
C GLY A 61 -1.16 -9.09 3.03
N SER A 62 -1.15 -8.73 1.74
CA SER A 62 0.04 -8.83 0.87
C SER A 62 1.17 -7.84 1.21
N GLY A 63 1.01 -6.99 2.23
CA GLY A 63 2.00 -5.97 2.62
C GLY A 63 2.02 -4.72 1.73
N LYS A 64 1.03 -4.56 0.84
CA LYS A 64 0.93 -3.39 -0.05
C LYS A 64 0.96 -2.07 0.70
N SER A 65 0.27 -1.99 1.83
CA SER A 65 0.15 -0.77 2.64
C SER A 65 1.39 -0.48 3.50
N THR A 66 2.17 -1.50 3.84
CA THR A 66 3.34 -1.40 4.72
C THR A 66 4.65 -1.46 3.95
N THR A 67 4.86 -2.53 3.20
CA THR A 67 6.14 -2.81 2.53
C THR A 67 6.38 -1.86 1.36
N LEU A 68 5.40 -1.68 0.48
CA LEU A 68 5.61 -0.94 -0.76
C LEU A 68 5.99 0.53 -0.56
N PRO A 69 5.26 1.36 0.22
CA PRO A 69 5.66 2.75 0.43
C PRO A 69 7.02 2.86 1.13
N THR A 70 7.33 1.93 2.02
CA THR A 70 8.59 1.90 2.76
C THR A 70 9.77 1.59 1.85
N GLU A 71 9.68 0.54 1.05
CA GLU A 71 10.75 0.15 0.11
C GLU A 71 10.98 1.23 -0.97
N ILE A 72 9.91 1.85 -1.49
CA ILE A 72 10.03 2.98 -2.41
C ILE A 72 10.77 4.15 -1.75
N TYR A 73 10.40 4.50 -0.52
CA TYR A 73 11.06 5.58 0.20
C TYR A 73 12.54 5.25 0.44
N LEU A 74 12.85 4.09 0.98
CA LEU A 74 14.22 3.69 1.30
C LEU A 74 15.11 3.66 0.06
N LYS A 75 14.60 3.17 -1.08
CA LYS A 75 15.36 3.09 -2.32
C LYS A 75 15.56 4.45 -2.99
N PHE A 76 14.54 5.32 -2.98
CA PHE A 76 14.54 6.55 -3.78
C PHE A 76 14.56 7.85 -2.96
N ASN A 77 14.80 7.80 -1.63
CA ASN A 77 14.76 8.98 -0.78
C ASN A 77 15.71 10.12 -1.25
N LYS A 78 16.84 9.80 -1.86
CA LYS A 78 17.78 10.78 -2.39
C LYS A 78 17.28 11.46 -3.66
N GLN A 79 16.66 10.69 -4.55
CA GLN A 79 16.17 11.13 -5.86
C GLN A 79 14.80 11.81 -5.78
N LEU A 80 13.94 11.39 -4.84
CA LEU A 80 12.63 11.96 -4.65
C LEU A 80 12.75 13.38 -4.09
N ARG A 81 12.20 14.36 -4.82
CA ARG A 81 12.20 15.78 -4.44
C ARG A 81 10.99 16.18 -3.57
N GLY A 82 10.30 15.22 -2.96
CA GLY A 82 9.12 15.46 -2.11
C GLY A 82 8.70 14.19 -1.39
N ASN A 83 7.56 14.28 -0.71
CA ASN A 83 7.04 13.21 0.14
C ASN A 83 6.27 12.15 -0.65
N ILE A 84 6.13 10.99 -0.02
CA ILE A 84 5.15 9.97 -0.36
C ILE A 84 3.92 10.22 0.53
N ILE A 85 2.72 10.28 -0.05
CA ILE A 85 1.46 10.31 0.70
C ILE A 85 0.68 9.03 0.41
N VAL A 86 0.21 8.37 1.46
CA VAL A 86 -0.53 7.10 1.40
C VAL A 86 -1.88 7.28 2.06
N THR A 87 -2.97 7.05 1.34
CA THR A 87 -4.31 7.13 1.94
C THR A 87 -4.71 5.82 2.60
N GLN A 88 -5.46 5.95 3.69
CA GLN A 88 -6.14 4.84 4.36
C GLN A 88 -7.62 5.19 4.58
N PRO A 89 -8.55 4.22 4.42
CA PRO A 89 -9.97 4.50 4.61
C PRO A 89 -10.35 4.75 6.07
N ARG A 90 -9.62 4.15 7.02
CA ARG A 90 -9.94 4.18 8.45
C ARG A 90 -8.90 4.95 9.24
N VAL A 91 -9.36 5.72 10.23
CA VAL A 91 -8.49 6.46 11.16
C VAL A 91 -7.51 5.53 11.89
N LEU A 92 -8.01 4.39 12.38
CA LEU A 92 -7.18 3.44 13.12
C LEU A 92 -6.01 2.91 12.29
N THR A 93 -6.25 2.48 11.05
CA THR A 93 -5.19 2.01 10.15
C THR A 93 -4.24 3.14 9.75
N THR A 94 -4.75 4.36 9.58
CA THR A 94 -3.92 5.54 9.29
C THR A 94 -2.89 5.79 10.40
N ILE A 95 -3.25 5.56 11.66
CA ILE A 95 -2.37 5.77 12.82
C ILE A 95 -1.48 4.53 13.07
N SER A 96 -2.03 3.33 12.99
CA SER A 96 -1.31 2.11 13.38
C SER A 96 -0.25 1.69 12.37
N ILE A 97 -0.49 1.83 11.06
CA ILE A 97 0.46 1.39 10.03
C ILE A 97 1.82 2.08 10.15
N PRO A 98 1.94 3.42 10.21
CA PRO A 98 3.24 4.08 10.34
C PRO A 98 3.96 3.71 11.64
N ASN A 99 3.23 3.51 12.75
CA ASN A 99 3.81 3.01 14.00
C ASN A 99 4.35 1.59 13.84
N THR A 100 3.60 0.70 13.20
CA THR A 100 4.04 -0.67 12.93
C THR A 100 5.30 -0.68 12.07
N ILE A 101 5.33 0.09 10.98
CA ILE A 101 6.49 0.17 10.08
C ILE A 101 7.75 0.63 10.83
N ALA A 102 7.63 1.66 11.67
CA ALA A 102 8.75 2.19 12.43
C ALA A 102 9.31 1.21 13.47
N ASN A 103 8.53 0.21 13.87
CA ASN A 103 8.93 -0.84 14.82
C ASN A 103 9.48 -2.10 14.14
N ILE A 104 9.47 -2.19 12.81
CA ILE A 104 10.07 -3.32 12.09
C ILE A 104 11.59 -3.18 12.12
N ASP A 105 12.27 -4.18 12.68
CA ASP A 105 13.72 -4.13 12.90
C ASP A 105 14.53 -3.97 11.61
N SER A 106 14.14 -4.60 10.51
CA SER A 106 14.80 -4.46 9.22
C SER A 106 14.73 -3.05 8.61
N TYR A 107 13.83 -2.21 9.10
CA TYR A 107 13.69 -0.82 8.67
C TYR A 107 14.36 0.18 9.58
N LYS A 108 14.86 -0.22 10.73
CA LYS A 108 15.62 0.65 11.63
C LYS A 108 16.99 0.98 11.05
N LYS A 109 17.45 2.21 11.28
CA LYS A 109 18.71 2.71 10.73
C LYS A 109 19.91 1.87 11.12
N GLU A 110 19.96 1.42 12.37
CA GLU A 110 21.05 0.59 12.92
C GLU A 110 21.18 -0.77 12.22
N ASN A 111 20.11 -1.27 11.63
CA ASN A 111 20.07 -2.59 10.98
C ASN A 111 20.25 -2.51 9.45
N ARG A 112 20.58 -1.31 8.91
CA ARG A 112 20.69 -1.08 7.48
C ARG A 112 22.08 -0.59 7.08
N SER A 113 22.65 -1.25 6.09
CA SER A 113 23.98 -0.91 5.56
C SER A 113 24.04 0.41 4.78
N ASP A 114 22.88 0.89 4.26
CA ASP A 114 22.79 2.14 3.51
C ASP A 114 22.75 3.41 4.39
N GLY A 115 22.69 3.22 5.72
CA GLY A 115 22.66 4.29 6.72
C GLY A 115 21.32 5.05 6.76
N TYR A 116 20.29 4.58 6.05
CA TYR A 116 18.94 5.13 6.08
C TYR A 116 18.02 4.17 6.84
N GLY A 117 17.03 4.74 7.52
CA GLY A 117 16.04 3.96 8.25
C GLY A 117 14.74 4.72 8.41
N ILE A 118 13.76 4.03 8.94
CA ILE A 118 12.44 4.59 9.24
C ILE A 118 12.40 4.95 10.73
N GLU A 119 11.99 6.20 11.00
CA GLU A 119 11.86 6.74 12.34
C GLU A 119 10.54 7.50 12.46
N PHE A 120 9.69 7.06 13.41
CA PHE A 120 8.37 7.65 13.61
C PHE A 120 8.46 9.12 14.04
N GLY A 121 7.69 9.98 13.39
CA GLY A 121 7.71 11.42 13.61
C GLY A 121 8.84 12.16 12.88
N LYS A 122 9.88 11.48 12.42
CA LYS A 122 10.97 12.08 11.67
C LYS A 122 10.75 11.96 10.16
N ASN A 123 10.66 10.75 9.63
CA ASN A 123 10.46 10.51 8.21
C ASN A 123 9.25 9.60 7.88
N ILE A 124 8.52 9.16 8.90
CA ILE A 124 7.21 8.53 8.74
C ILE A 124 6.23 9.10 9.78
N GLY A 125 4.97 9.28 9.39
CA GLY A 125 3.95 9.78 10.28
C GLY A 125 2.56 9.72 9.68
N TYR A 126 1.61 10.36 10.35
CA TYR A 126 0.21 10.33 9.93
C TYR A 126 -0.50 11.69 10.06
N ALA A 127 -1.63 11.80 9.36
CA ALA A 127 -2.58 12.90 9.50
C ALA A 127 -4.01 12.38 9.34
N THR A 128 -4.81 12.60 10.37
CA THR A 128 -6.27 12.43 10.34
C THR A 128 -6.93 13.79 10.61
N LYS A 129 -8.25 13.83 10.64
CA LYS A 129 -8.98 15.06 11.02
C LYS A 129 -8.64 15.51 12.44
N GLU A 130 -8.50 14.56 13.36
CA GLU A 130 -8.36 14.80 14.81
C GLU A 130 -6.92 14.67 15.29
N TYR A 131 -6.16 13.74 14.70
CA TYR A 131 -4.82 13.39 15.16
C TYR A 131 -3.79 13.61 14.05
N VAL A 132 -2.72 14.33 14.37
CA VAL A 132 -1.68 14.68 13.40
C VAL A 132 -0.30 14.47 14.02
N LYS A 133 0.52 13.66 13.37
CA LYS A 133 1.95 13.48 13.64
C LYS A 133 2.68 13.40 12.30
N LYS A 134 2.84 14.55 11.65
CA LYS A 134 3.51 14.62 10.34
C LYS A 134 5.01 14.38 10.48
N PRO A 135 5.65 13.79 9.45
CA PRO A 135 7.10 13.73 9.40
C PRO A 135 7.72 15.14 9.46
N LEU A 136 8.79 15.28 10.22
CA LEU A 136 9.58 16.53 10.31
C LEU A 136 10.47 16.72 9.07
N GLU A 137 10.96 15.63 8.51
CA GLU A 137 11.76 15.57 7.30
C GLU A 137 10.95 15.07 6.12
N LYS A 138 11.54 15.05 4.93
CA LYS A 138 10.98 14.36 3.77
C LYS A 138 10.77 12.88 4.09
N GLY A 139 9.59 12.36 3.80
CA GLY A 139 9.26 11.00 4.20
C GLY A 139 7.90 10.52 3.71
N ILE A 140 7.30 9.63 4.49
CA ILE A 140 6.03 8.99 4.21
C ILE A 140 4.96 9.57 5.13
N LEU A 141 3.89 10.11 4.56
CA LEU A 141 2.73 10.58 5.28
C LEU A 141 1.54 9.66 5.01
N PHE A 142 1.10 8.93 6.02
CA PHE A 142 -0.19 8.25 5.98
C PHE A 142 -1.30 9.23 6.33
N CYS A 143 -2.39 9.22 5.56
CA CYS A 143 -3.52 10.09 5.87
C CYS A 143 -4.86 9.43 5.53
N THR A 144 -5.93 9.91 6.14
CA THR A 144 -7.27 9.52 5.71
C THR A 144 -7.61 10.11 4.35
N ILE A 145 -8.51 9.45 3.61
CA ILE A 145 -9.03 9.92 2.31
C ILE A 145 -9.52 11.37 2.41
N GLY A 146 -10.21 11.72 3.49
CA GLY A 146 -10.72 13.08 3.73
C GLY A 146 -9.61 14.12 3.87
N VAL A 147 -8.47 13.78 4.47
CA VAL A 147 -7.31 14.69 4.61
C VAL A 147 -6.66 14.94 3.26
N LEU A 148 -6.45 13.90 2.43
CA LEU A 148 -5.93 14.11 1.08
C LEU A 148 -6.87 14.99 0.24
N LEU A 149 -8.20 14.76 0.35
CA LEU A 149 -9.18 15.59 -0.34
C LEU A 149 -9.08 17.07 0.09
N GLN A 150 -8.90 17.35 1.38
CA GLN A 150 -8.69 18.71 1.87
C GLN A 150 -7.40 19.32 1.33
N TYR A 151 -6.32 18.55 1.21
CA TYR A 151 -5.09 19.05 0.60
C TYR A 151 -5.27 19.40 -0.88
N LEU A 152 -5.95 18.55 -1.64
CA LEU A 152 -6.24 18.80 -3.06
C LEU A 152 -7.15 20.01 -3.29
N LYS A 153 -8.07 20.30 -2.35
CA LYS A 153 -9.00 21.44 -2.45
C LYS A 153 -8.40 22.75 -2.02
N ASN A 154 -7.59 22.76 -0.97
CA ASN A 154 -7.24 23.98 -0.24
C ASN A 154 -5.76 24.36 -0.37
N MET A 155 -4.91 23.46 -0.82
CA MET A 155 -3.51 23.75 -1.03
C MET A 155 -3.32 24.32 -2.45
N ASP A 156 -2.47 25.32 -2.57
CA ASP A 156 -2.02 25.77 -3.88
C ASP A 156 -1.44 24.62 -4.69
N ARG A 157 -1.78 24.57 -5.97
CA ARG A 157 -1.41 23.46 -6.85
C ARG A 157 0.10 23.25 -6.93
N GLU A 158 0.87 24.32 -7.13
CA GLU A 158 2.33 24.20 -7.23
C GLU A 158 2.94 23.73 -5.92
N VAL A 159 2.42 24.21 -4.79
CA VAL A 159 2.83 23.79 -3.45
C VAL A 159 2.54 22.31 -3.26
N PHE A 160 1.36 21.82 -3.68
CA PHE A 160 1.01 20.42 -3.62
C PHE A 160 1.94 19.55 -4.46
N LEU A 161 2.18 19.92 -5.72
CA LEU A 161 3.05 19.19 -6.65
C LEU A 161 4.52 19.16 -6.20
N LYS A 162 5.01 20.21 -5.58
CA LYS A 162 6.37 20.25 -4.99
C LYS A 162 6.46 19.39 -3.74
N LYS A 163 5.39 19.34 -2.93
CA LYS A 163 5.37 18.65 -1.65
C LYS A 163 5.19 17.15 -1.76
N TYR A 164 4.35 16.67 -2.67
CA TYR A 164 4.02 15.26 -2.82
C TYR A 164 4.41 14.75 -4.20
N ARG A 165 5.38 13.83 -4.23
CA ARG A 165 5.90 13.26 -5.49
C ARG A 165 5.36 11.88 -5.80
N ILE A 166 4.85 11.18 -4.79
CA ILE A 166 4.17 9.90 -4.96
C ILE A 166 2.88 9.95 -4.13
N ILE A 167 1.77 9.62 -4.76
CA ILE A 167 0.44 9.53 -4.16
C ILE A 167 -0.01 8.10 -4.29
N MET A 168 -0.26 7.45 -3.15
CA MET A 168 -0.70 6.07 -3.08
C MET A 168 -2.12 6.04 -2.50
N LEU A 169 -3.08 5.58 -3.30
CA LEU A 169 -4.48 5.45 -2.91
C LEU A 169 -4.74 3.99 -2.55
N ASP A 170 -4.75 3.71 -1.25
CA ASP A 170 -4.96 2.35 -0.74
C ASP A 170 -6.44 2.03 -0.55
N GLU A 171 -6.76 0.74 -0.64
CA GLU A 171 -8.12 0.19 -0.54
C GLU A 171 -9.12 0.88 -1.50
N ALA A 172 -8.69 1.13 -2.74
CA ALA A 172 -9.48 1.86 -3.73
C ALA A 172 -10.83 1.19 -4.07
N HIS A 173 -11.00 -0.08 -3.71
CA HIS A 173 -12.27 -0.80 -3.89
C HIS A 173 -13.40 -0.36 -2.94
N ASP A 174 -13.09 0.36 -1.85
CA ASP A 174 -14.09 0.90 -0.90
C ASP A 174 -15.03 1.93 -1.55
N ARG A 175 -14.63 2.51 -2.69
CA ARG A 175 -15.43 3.39 -3.54
C ARG A 175 -16.25 4.44 -2.79
N SER A 176 -15.64 5.07 -1.80
CA SER A 176 -16.27 6.19 -1.12
C SER A 176 -16.42 7.41 -2.06
N LEU A 177 -17.45 8.21 -1.85
CA LEU A 177 -17.64 9.45 -2.61
C LEU A 177 -16.40 10.36 -2.58
N ASN A 178 -15.72 10.44 -1.44
CA ASN A 178 -14.49 11.22 -1.31
C ASN A 178 -13.37 10.69 -2.22
N LEU A 179 -13.27 9.38 -2.39
CA LEU A 179 -12.27 8.77 -3.26
C LEU A 179 -12.58 9.05 -4.74
N ASP A 180 -13.84 8.98 -5.16
CA ASP A 180 -14.24 9.33 -6.52
C ASP A 180 -13.95 10.81 -6.82
N VAL A 181 -14.15 11.71 -5.86
CA VAL A 181 -13.77 13.11 -5.98
C VAL A 181 -12.24 13.29 -6.05
N ILE A 182 -11.47 12.51 -5.30
CA ILE A 182 -9.99 12.50 -5.42
C ILE A 182 -9.58 12.06 -6.82
N PHE A 183 -10.17 11.01 -7.38
CA PHE A 183 -9.89 10.58 -8.76
C PHE A 183 -10.15 11.69 -9.77
N TYR A 184 -11.24 12.44 -9.61
CA TYR A 184 -11.54 13.60 -10.45
C TYR A 184 -10.45 14.69 -10.33
N TYR A 185 -10.06 15.09 -9.11
CA TYR A 185 -8.98 16.07 -8.90
C TYR A 185 -7.65 15.60 -9.45
N MET A 186 -7.31 14.33 -9.23
CA MET A 186 -6.09 13.75 -9.78
C MET A 186 -6.10 13.77 -11.30
N LYS A 187 -7.24 13.43 -11.92
CA LYS A 187 -7.38 13.50 -13.38
C LYS A 187 -7.19 14.92 -13.92
N GLN A 188 -7.83 15.92 -13.31
CA GLN A 188 -7.62 17.33 -13.66
C GLN A 188 -6.14 17.73 -13.50
N LEU A 189 -5.51 17.34 -12.41
CA LEU A 189 -4.12 17.67 -12.14
C LEU A 189 -3.20 17.07 -13.22
N PHE A 190 -3.42 15.84 -13.64
CA PHE A 190 -2.66 15.20 -14.71
C PHE A 190 -2.94 15.80 -16.08
N ASP A 191 -4.16 16.18 -16.38
CA ASP A 191 -4.52 16.78 -17.68
C ASP A 191 -3.99 18.21 -17.84
N THR A 192 -3.65 18.89 -16.75
CA THR A 192 -3.26 20.32 -16.75
C THR A 192 -1.84 20.61 -16.30
N SER A 193 -1.07 19.59 -15.85
CA SER A 193 0.32 19.76 -15.40
C SER A 193 1.32 19.29 -16.46
N LEU A 194 2.54 19.84 -16.39
CA LEU A 194 3.65 19.30 -17.16
C LEU A 194 3.99 17.89 -16.66
N ILE A 195 4.39 17.01 -17.58
CA ILE A 195 4.74 15.62 -17.26
C ILE A 195 5.77 15.54 -16.14
N THR A 196 6.79 16.41 -16.17
CA THR A 196 7.88 16.43 -15.17
C THR A 196 7.43 16.85 -13.78
N GLU A 197 6.33 17.59 -13.67
CA GLU A 197 5.78 18.10 -12.41
C GLU A 197 4.78 17.12 -11.79
N CYS A 198 4.08 16.32 -12.61
CA CYS A 198 3.12 15.37 -12.15
C CYS A 198 3.72 14.39 -11.12
N PRO A 199 3.02 14.12 -10.01
CA PRO A 199 3.42 13.06 -9.10
C PRO A 199 3.24 11.69 -9.75
N PHE A 200 3.83 10.67 -9.19
CA PHE A 200 3.44 9.29 -9.46
C PHE A 200 2.14 8.97 -8.71
N LEU A 201 1.21 8.32 -9.38
CA LEU A 201 -0.05 7.85 -8.79
C LEU A 201 -0.05 6.33 -8.76
N VAL A 202 -0.21 5.77 -7.57
CA VAL A 202 -0.34 4.33 -7.33
C VAL A 202 -1.72 4.06 -6.77
N ILE A 203 -2.53 3.30 -7.48
CA ILE A 203 -3.89 2.91 -7.07
C ILE A 203 -3.81 1.45 -6.64
N MET A 204 -4.09 1.17 -5.37
CA MET A 204 -4.03 -0.17 -4.79
C MET A 204 -5.45 -0.67 -4.46
N SER A 205 -5.79 -1.85 -4.95
CA SER A 205 -7.11 -2.44 -4.79
C SER A 205 -7.02 -3.95 -4.55
N ALA A 206 -7.91 -4.47 -3.70
CA ALA A 206 -8.02 -5.92 -3.45
C ALA A 206 -8.91 -6.65 -4.47
N THR A 207 -9.61 -5.93 -5.33
CA THR A 207 -10.62 -6.49 -6.25
C THR A 207 -10.28 -6.27 -7.72
N LEU A 208 -11.02 -6.99 -8.59
CA LEU A 208 -10.90 -7.00 -10.05
C LEU A 208 -11.22 -5.66 -10.76
N ASP A 209 -11.55 -4.59 -10.03
CA ASP A 209 -11.89 -3.27 -10.59
C ASP A 209 -10.69 -2.50 -11.17
N VAL A 210 -9.49 -3.08 -11.10
CA VAL A 210 -8.24 -2.48 -11.60
C VAL A 210 -8.33 -2.01 -13.06
N ASN A 211 -9.07 -2.73 -13.89
CA ASN A 211 -9.27 -2.36 -15.29
C ASN A 211 -10.08 -1.06 -15.47
N LYS A 212 -11.02 -0.76 -14.56
CA LYS A 212 -11.77 0.50 -14.56
C LYS A 212 -10.87 1.68 -14.27
N TYR A 213 -10.00 1.56 -13.26
CA TYR A 213 -9.02 2.59 -12.94
C TYR A 213 -8.00 2.79 -14.04
N ALA A 214 -7.46 1.68 -14.58
CA ALA A 214 -6.53 1.74 -15.70
C ALA A 214 -7.16 2.43 -16.94
N LYS A 215 -8.40 2.12 -17.26
CA LYS A 215 -9.15 2.76 -18.36
C LYS A 215 -9.39 4.26 -18.07
N TYR A 216 -9.82 4.61 -16.84
CA TYR A 216 -10.10 5.99 -16.45
C TYR A 216 -8.86 6.89 -16.58
N PHE A 217 -7.71 6.42 -16.09
CA PHE A 217 -6.44 7.12 -16.17
C PHE A 217 -5.65 6.84 -17.45
N LYS A 218 -6.17 6.01 -18.38
CA LYS A 218 -5.51 5.62 -19.62
C LYS A 218 -4.10 5.04 -19.40
N THR A 219 -3.84 4.41 -18.25
CA THR A 219 -2.58 3.73 -17.99
C THR A 219 -2.61 2.29 -18.47
N LYS A 220 -1.45 1.80 -18.92
CA LYS A 220 -1.24 0.40 -19.28
C LYS A 220 -0.52 -0.40 -18.21
N THR A 221 -0.13 0.28 -17.11
CA THR A 221 0.64 -0.33 -16.05
C THR A 221 -0.29 -0.92 -15.00
N ILE A 222 -0.43 -2.23 -15.00
CA ILE A 222 -1.18 -2.99 -14.01
C ILE A 222 -0.26 -4.05 -13.45
N PHE A 223 -0.09 -4.07 -12.13
CA PHE A 223 0.60 -5.13 -11.40
C PHE A 223 -0.41 -5.97 -10.64
N LYS A 224 -0.24 -7.30 -10.71
CA LYS A 224 -0.99 -8.25 -9.90
C LYS A 224 -0.05 -8.88 -8.89
N VAL A 225 -0.34 -8.66 -7.62
CA VAL A 225 0.43 -9.23 -6.51
C VAL A 225 -0.43 -10.32 -5.88
N THR A 226 -0.02 -11.55 -6.06
CA THR A 226 -0.68 -12.69 -5.38
C THR A 226 -0.23 -12.71 -3.93
N GLY A 227 -1.20 -12.70 -3.02
CA GLY A 227 -0.94 -12.93 -1.60
C GLY A 227 -1.18 -14.38 -1.22
N THR A 228 -0.61 -14.85 -0.12
CA THR A 228 -1.04 -16.10 0.52
C THR A 228 -2.45 -15.92 1.03
N SER A 229 -3.38 -16.69 0.51
CA SER A 229 -4.68 -16.89 1.14
C SER A 229 -4.54 -18.08 2.07
N TYR A 230 -4.63 -17.84 3.36
CA TYR A 230 -4.81 -18.93 4.31
C TYR A 230 -6.22 -19.53 4.12
N PRO A 231 -6.38 -20.84 4.21
CA PRO A 231 -7.70 -21.47 4.13
C PRO A 231 -8.58 -20.92 5.27
N ILE A 232 -9.74 -20.40 4.91
CA ILE A 232 -10.73 -19.93 5.87
C ILE A 232 -11.78 -21.05 6.01
N GLN A 233 -12.02 -21.49 7.25
CA GLN A 233 -13.09 -22.39 7.56
C GLN A 233 -14.21 -21.62 8.25
N ASP A 234 -15.36 -21.51 7.59
CA ASP A 234 -16.55 -20.93 8.19
C ASP A 234 -17.25 -21.96 9.07
N ILE A 235 -17.37 -21.66 10.36
CA ILE A 235 -18.04 -22.50 11.34
C ILE A 235 -19.29 -21.76 11.81
N TYR A 236 -20.45 -22.34 11.53
CA TYR A 236 -21.74 -21.79 11.96
C TYR A 236 -22.20 -22.47 13.26
N LEU A 237 -22.70 -21.66 14.19
CA LEU A 237 -23.31 -22.18 15.40
C LEU A 237 -24.63 -22.86 15.03
N LYS A 238 -24.90 -24.00 15.71
CA LYS A 238 -26.10 -24.81 15.47
C LYS A 238 -27.39 -24.15 15.98
N TYR A 239 -27.26 -23.23 16.93
CA TYR A 239 -28.38 -22.54 17.59
C TYR A 239 -28.04 -21.05 17.76
N ASP A 240 -29.07 -20.21 17.85
CA ASP A 240 -28.93 -18.82 18.19
C ASP A 240 -28.35 -18.66 19.59
N VAL A 241 -27.53 -17.63 19.79
CA VAL A 241 -26.89 -17.32 21.07
C VAL A 241 -27.61 -16.14 21.73
N GLU A 242 -27.93 -16.26 23.02
CA GLU A 242 -28.56 -15.19 23.79
C GLU A 242 -27.65 -14.00 24.01
N ASN A 243 -26.34 -14.26 24.22
CA ASN A 243 -25.34 -13.21 24.42
C ASN A 243 -24.13 -13.43 23.50
N VAL A 244 -24.09 -12.65 22.40
CA VAL A 244 -23.06 -12.72 21.38
C VAL A 244 -21.66 -12.47 21.96
N VAL A 245 -21.51 -11.49 22.87
CA VAL A 245 -20.20 -11.14 23.45
C VAL A 245 -19.63 -12.29 24.27
N SER A 246 -20.43 -12.85 25.19
CA SER A 246 -20.00 -13.98 26.03
C SER A 246 -19.64 -15.20 25.18
N SER A 247 -20.49 -15.56 24.21
CA SER A 247 -20.27 -16.68 23.31
C SER A 247 -19.01 -16.49 22.45
N THR A 248 -18.74 -15.26 21.98
CA THR A 248 -17.51 -14.93 21.25
C THR A 248 -16.27 -15.13 22.12
N ILE A 249 -16.29 -14.64 23.37
CA ILE A 249 -15.17 -14.79 24.30
C ILE A 249 -14.90 -16.27 24.60
N GLU A 250 -15.93 -17.07 24.83
CA GLU A 250 -15.78 -18.52 25.06
C GLU A 250 -15.22 -19.24 23.83
N THR A 251 -15.70 -18.89 22.63
CA THR A 251 -15.20 -19.47 21.38
C THR A 251 -13.73 -19.13 21.16
N ILE A 252 -13.32 -17.86 21.37
CA ILE A 252 -11.90 -17.46 21.26
C ILE A 252 -11.03 -18.24 22.26
N LYS A 253 -11.47 -18.37 23.52
CA LYS A 253 -10.74 -19.14 24.53
C LYS A 253 -10.58 -20.59 24.13
N LYS A 254 -11.64 -21.22 23.60
CA LYS A 254 -11.61 -22.60 23.15
C LYS A 254 -10.61 -22.81 22.00
N ILE A 255 -10.69 -21.97 20.96
CA ILE A 255 -9.77 -22.04 19.82
C ILE A 255 -8.31 -21.87 20.27
N HIS A 256 -8.07 -20.95 21.22
CA HIS A 256 -6.72 -20.72 21.75
C HIS A 256 -6.17 -21.91 22.53
N LEU A 257 -7.03 -22.57 23.33
CA LEU A 257 -6.64 -23.75 24.09
C LEU A 257 -6.43 -24.99 23.19
N ASP A 258 -7.26 -25.18 22.19
CA ASP A 258 -7.13 -26.29 21.23
C ASP A 258 -5.82 -26.16 20.41
N ASN A 259 -5.45 -24.95 19.96
CA ASN A 259 -4.19 -24.71 19.25
C ASN A 259 -2.94 -24.86 20.16
N SER A 260 -3.05 -24.63 21.47
CA SER A 260 -1.94 -24.83 22.40
C SER A 260 -1.68 -26.31 22.74
N THR A 261 -2.61 -27.20 22.45
CA THR A 261 -2.43 -28.65 22.65
C THR A 261 -1.80 -29.36 21.45
N ASP A 262 -1.93 -28.81 20.24
CA ASP A 262 -1.32 -29.37 19.03
C ASP A 262 0.19 -29.13 18.96
N ASP A 263 0.70 -28.02 19.54
CA ASP A 263 2.13 -27.72 19.63
C ASP A 263 2.91 -28.60 20.65
N ILE A 264 2.22 -29.29 21.56
CA ILE A 264 2.84 -30.14 22.57
C ILE A 264 2.93 -31.62 22.10
N SER A 265 2.22 -32.01 21.05
CA SER A 265 2.23 -33.37 20.51
C SER A 265 3.22 -33.62 19.37
N SER A 266 4.01 -32.62 19.00
CA SER A 266 5.03 -32.64 17.90
C SER A 266 6.46 -32.46 18.41
N SER A 267 6.73 -32.68 19.70
CA SER A 267 8.09 -32.67 20.26
C SER A 267 8.53 -34.10 20.65
#